data_16beddef7cde53adf6a99602993837d1
#
_entry.id   16beddef7cde53adf6a99602993837d1
#
_cell.length_a   1.000
_cell.length_b   1.000
_cell.length_c   1.000
_cell.angle_alpha   90.00
_cell.angle_beta   90.00
_cell.angle_gamma   90.00
#
_symmetry.space_group_name_H-M   'P 1'
#
loop_
_entity.id
_entity.type
_entity.pdbx_description
1 polymer ?
#
loop_
_entity_poly.entity_id
_entity_poly.type
_entity_poly.pdbx_seq_one_letter_code
_entity_poly.pdbx_strand_id
1 'polypeptide(L)'
;FYRVSGKLVASKHRVMPVGVMTRREYASKMMENPASFYYGVLWNKLYRRDLVVQHHLEMNPALRICEDFMFNLEYLRVARYIVAVPSPVYYYVRTKNSIVSQTYGMTTLKIRLAAFDAYKQFYMDVLDEKAYQKARLKVYRFLVDVAMDGVVLPKPAPGTRSLKAADSPETLDDDWDL
;
A
#
# COMPACT_ATOMS: atom_id res chain seq x y z
N PHE A 1 -5.90 3.51 -8.98
CA PHE A 1 -7.27 3.33 -8.47
C PHE A 1 -8.07 4.63 -8.52
N TYR A 2 -9.38 4.53 -8.49
CA TYR A 2 -10.30 5.66 -8.37
C TYR A 2 -10.76 5.78 -6.93
N ARG A 3 -10.79 7.01 -6.41
CA ARG A 3 -11.36 7.30 -5.09
C ARG A 3 -12.77 7.86 -5.29
N VAL A 4 -13.75 7.27 -4.63
CA VAL A 4 -15.15 7.72 -4.63
C VAL A 4 -15.50 8.26 -3.25
N SER A 5 -15.98 9.50 -3.17
CA SER A 5 -16.39 10.16 -1.93
C SER A 5 -17.62 11.01 -2.20
N GLY A 6 -18.81 10.49 -1.90
CA GLY A 6 -20.12 11.17 -1.96
C GLY A 6 -20.50 11.89 -3.27
N LYS A 7 -19.59 12.66 -3.84
CA LYS A 7 -19.57 13.13 -5.23
C LYS A 7 -18.38 12.46 -5.89
N LEU A 8 -18.55 11.91 -7.08
CA LEU A 8 -17.52 11.18 -7.79
C LEU A 8 -16.27 12.07 -7.94
N VAL A 9 -15.24 11.84 -7.14
CA VAL A 9 -13.93 12.46 -7.30
C VAL A 9 -12.98 11.34 -7.70
N ALA A 10 -12.79 11.17 -8.99
CA ALA A 10 -11.80 10.23 -9.50
C ALA A 10 -10.41 10.85 -9.40
N SER A 11 -9.51 10.28 -8.61
CA SER A 11 -8.09 10.67 -8.58
C SER A 11 -7.24 9.50 -9.03
N LYS A 12 -6.46 9.71 -10.08
CA LYS A 12 -5.49 8.73 -10.59
C LYS A 12 -4.12 9.03 -9.97
N HIS A 13 -3.65 8.12 -9.11
CA HIS A 13 -2.31 8.22 -8.54
C HIS A 13 -1.35 7.29 -9.26
N ARG A 14 -0.27 7.85 -9.79
CA ARG A 14 0.89 7.08 -10.25
C ARG A 14 1.98 7.20 -9.18
N VAL A 15 2.24 6.10 -8.49
CA VAL A 15 3.28 6.02 -7.44
C VAL A 15 4.55 5.36 -7.99
N MET A 16 4.40 4.46 -8.97
CA MET A 16 5.48 3.66 -9.53
C MET A 16 5.63 3.91 -11.03
N PRO A 17 6.84 3.82 -11.59
CA PRO A 17 7.05 3.70 -13.03
C PRO A 17 6.31 2.48 -13.58
N VAL A 18 5.78 2.60 -14.80
CA VAL A 18 5.15 1.46 -15.50
C VAL A 18 6.24 0.51 -15.97
N GLY A 19 6.01 -0.79 -15.81
CA GLY A 19 6.91 -1.82 -16.32
C GLY A 19 7.34 -2.82 -15.26
N VAL A 20 8.32 -3.63 -15.64
CA VAL A 20 8.92 -4.65 -14.77
C VAL A 20 10.06 -4.02 -13.96
N MET A 21 10.11 -4.33 -12.69
CA MET A 21 11.19 -3.92 -11.79
C MET A 21 11.58 -5.08 -10.88
N THR A 22 12.82 -5.07 -10.44
CA THR A 22 13.31 -6.00 -9.43
C THR A 22 12.74 -5.66 -8.06
N ARG A 23 12.73 -6.62 -7.14
CA ARG A 23 12.39 -6.39 -5.73
C ARG A 23 13.20 -5.23 -5.11
N ARG A 24 14.49 -5.14 -5.42
CA ARG A 24 15.37 -4.08 -4.90
C ARG A 24 14.99 -2.69 -5.41
N GLU A 25 14.64 -2.56 -6.67
CA GLU A 25 14.13 -1.30 -7.25
C GLU A 25 12.80 -0.91 -6.64
N TYR A 26 11.88 -1.88 -6.47
CA TYR A 26 10.60 -1.64 -5.79
C TYR A 26 10.81 -1.20 -4.33
N ALA A 27 11.68 -1.87 -3.59
CA ALA A 27 12.03 -1.52 -2.22
C ALA A 27 12.64 -0.12 -2.13
N SER A 28 13.52 0.25 -3.07
CA SER A 28 14.10 1.60 -3.14
C SER A 28 13.01 2.67 -3.32
N LYS A 29 12.03 2.42 -4.18
CA LYS A 29 10.89 3.34 -4.37
C LYS A 29 9.98 3.41 -3.14
N MET A 30 9.76 2.30 -2.45
CA MET A 30 8.98 2.28 -1.21
C MET A 30 9.64 3.13 -0.11
N MET A 31 10.97 3.19 -0.03
CA MET A 31 11.69 4.06 0.92
C MET A 31 11.47 5.57 0.68
N GLU A 32 11.11 5.98 -0.54
CA GLU A 32 10.87 7.40 -0.85
C GLU A 32 9.57 7.91 -0.20
N ASN A 33 8.56 7.04 -0.06
CA ASN A 33 7.29 7.35 0.59
C ASN A 33 6.71 6.09 1.27
N PRO A 34 7.32 5.65 2.39
CA PRO A 34 7.03 4.35 2.99
C PRO A 34 5.62 4.22 3.55
N ALA A 35 5.02 5.33 4.00
CA ALA A 35 3.65 5.36 4.50
C ALA A 35 2.59 5.51 3.39
N SER A 36 2.99 5.41 2.12
CA SER A 36 2.05 5.49 1.02
C SER A 36 1.05 4.35 1.05
N PHE A 37 -0.22 4.70 0.96
CA PHE A 37 -1.33 3.75 0.81
C PHE A 37 -1.14 2.75 -0.35
N TYR A 38 -0.40 3.13 -1.38
CA TYR A 38 -0.08 2.26 -2.51
C TYR A 38 0.61 0.97 -2.07
N TYR A 39 1.53 1.03 -1.11
CA TYR A 39 2.29 -0.13 -0.65
C TYR A 39 1.52 -0.96 0.37
N GLY A 40 0.63 -0.32 1.14
CA GLY A 40 -0.04 -0.94 2.26
C GLY A 40 -1.22 -1.85 1.88
N VAL A 41 -1.97 -1.56 0.82
CA VAL A 41 -3.23 -2.23 0.53
C VAL A 41 -3.07 -3.46 -0.38
N LEU A 42 -3.99 -4.42 -0.28
CA LEU A 42 -4.01 -5.63 -1.13
C LEU A 42 -4.75 -5.40 -2.46
N TRP A 43 -5.85 -4.67 -2.44
CA TRP A 43 -6.79 -4.57 -3.55
C TRP A 43 -6.25 -3.89 -4.83
N ASN A 44 -5.10 -3.24 -4.77
CA ASN A 44 -4.41 -2.68 -5.94
C ASN A 44 -3.29 -3.59 -6.49
N LYS A 45 -3.25 -4.85 -6.06
CA LYS A 45 -2.21 -5.82 -6.40
C LYS A 45 -2.80 -7.14 -6.86
N LEU A 46 -2.05 -7.83 -7.69
CA LEU A 46 -2.27 -9.23 -8.05
C LEU A 46 -1.08 -10.04 -7.55
N TYR A 47 -1.35 -11.21 -6.99
CA TYR A 47 -0.36 -12.08 -6.39
C TYR A 47 -0.30 -13.40 -7.14
N ARG A 48 0.89 -13.89 -7.41
CA ARG A 48 1.06 -15.25 -7.92
C ARG A 48 0.70 -16.25 -6.82
N ARG A 49 -0.35 -17.03 -7.08
CA ARG A 49 -0.88 -17.99 -6.10
C ARG A 49 0.17 -19.05 -5.72
N ASP A 50 0.99 -19.50 -6.67
CA ASP A 50 2.05 -20.49 -6.42
C ASP A 50 3.04 -20.02 -5.35
N LEU A 51 3.46 -18.73 -5.38
CA LEU A 51 4.32 -18.17 -4.33
C LEU A 51 3.63 -18.14 -2.97
N VAL A 52 2.35 -17.78 -2.93
CA VAL A 52 1.58 -17.75 -1.67
C VAL A 52 1.52 -19.16 -1.06
N VAL A 53 1.19 -20.16 -1.86
CA VAL A 53 1.06 -21.55 -1.40
C VAL A 53 2.42 -22.15 -1.03
N GLN A 54 3.42 -21.99 -1.88
CA GLN A 54 4.76 -22.56 -1.67
C GLN A 54 5.45 -22.03 -0.42
N HIS A 55 5.25 -20.76 -0.10
CA HIS A 55 5.86 -20.10 1.04
C HIS A 55 4.93 -19.96 2.25
N HIS A 56 3.76 -20.61 2.22
CA HIS A 56 2.76 -20.60 3.30
C HIS A 56 2.47 -19.18 3.80
N LEU A 57 2.29 -18.23 2.85
CA LEU A 57 2.03 -16.84 3.20
C LEU A 57 0.57 -16.69 3.65
N GLU A 58 0.38 -16.22 4.87
CA GLU A 58 -0.92 -16.06 5.49
C GLU A 58 -1.08 -14.67 6.08
N MET A 59 -2.31 -14.19 6.12
CA MET A 59 -2.63 -12.96 6.85
C MET A 59 -2.74 -13.27 8.33
N ASN A 60 -2.16 -12.42 9.17
CA ASN A 60 -2.25 -12.60 10.62
C ASN A 60 -3.67 -12.24 11.11
N PRO A 61 -4.48 -13.21 11.57
CA PRO A 61 -5.86 -12.97 11.98
C PRO A 61 -5.99 -12.18 13.28
N ALA A 62 -4.91 -12.04 14.05
CA ALA A 62 -4.89 -11.24 15.26
C ALA A 62 -4.75 -9.73 14.99
N LEU A 63 -4.39 -9.35 13.77
CA LEU A 63 -4.26 -7.95 13.36
C LEU A 63 -5.56 -7.46 12.73
N ARG A 64 -6.03 -6.29 13.19
CA ARG A 64 -7.19 -5.59 12.61
C ARG A 64 -6.80 -4.42 11.71
N ILE A 65 -5.53 -4.03 11.74
CA ILE A 65 -4.94 -2.96 10.94
C ILE A 65 -3.51 -3.34 10.60
N CYS A 66 -2.97 -2.83 9.49
CA CYS A 66 -1.64 -3.14 8.96
C CYS A 66 -1.43 -4.60 8.51
N GLU A 67 -2.43 -5.47 8.61
CA GLU A 67 -2.38 -6.87 8.14
C GLU A 67 -2.03 -6.94 6.66
N ASP A 68 -2.65 -6.11 5.85
CA ASP A 68 -2.39 -5.96 4.42
C ASP A 68 -0.92 -5.61 4.15
N PHE A 69 -0.40 -4.64 4.89
CA PHE A 69 0.99 -4.17 4.72
C PHE A 69 1.99 -5.26 5.12
N MET A 70 1.75 -5.94 6.22
CA MET A 70 2.62 -7.03 6.68
C MET A 70 2.62 -8.20 5.69
N PHE A 71 1.45 -8.60 5.19
CA PHE A 71 1.34 -9.60 4.13
C PHE A 71 2.10 -9.17 2.86
N ASN A 72 2.00 -7.92 2.46
CA ASN A 72 2.74 -7.38 1.31
C ASN A 72 4.25 -7.50 1.52
N LEU A 73 4.77 -7.20 2.71
CA LEU A 73 6.20 -7.33 3.00
C LEU A 73 6.67 -8.79 2.93
N GLU A 74 5.90 -9.72 3.50
CA GLU A 74 6.22 -11.15 3.42
C GLU A 74 6.19 -11.65 1.96
N TYR A 75 5.18 -11.26 1.18
CA TYR A 75 5.13 -11.62 -0.23
C TYR A 75 6.33 -11.03 -1.01
N LEU A 76 6.72 -9.78 -0.74
CA LEU A 76 7.86 -9.15 -1.37
C LEU A 76 9.21 -9.81 -1.04
N ARG A 77 9.32 -10.54 0.08
CA ARG A 77 10.54 -11.32 0.39
C ARG A 77 10.77 -12.46 -0.59
N VAL A 78 9.71 -13.02 -1.14
CA VAL A 78 9.77 -14.16 -2.05
C VAL A 78 9.61 -13.77 -3.53
N ALA A 79 8.95 -12.67 -3.83
CA ALA A 79 8.81 -12.15 -5.18
C ALA A 79 10.13 -11.56 -5.69
N ARG A 80 10.61 -12.01 -6.86
CA ARG A 80 11.84 -11.49 -7.50
C ARG A 80 11.58 -10.25 -8.33
N TYR A 81 10.42 -10.22 -9.01
CA TYR A 81 10.03 -9.17 -9.94
C TYR A 81 8.63 -8.66 -9.60
N ILE A 82 8.43 -7.39 -9.79
CA ILE A 82 7.16 -6.68 -9.63
C ILE A 82 6.82 -5.99 -10.94
N VAL A 83 5.57 -6.06 -11.37
CA VAL A 83 5.08 -5.38 -12.56
C VAL A 83 4.10 -4.29 -12.15
N ALA A 84 4.37 -3.05 -12.55
CA ALA A 84 3.44 -1.95 -12.40
C ALA A 84 2.71 -1.67 -13.71
N VAL A 85 1.38 -1.67 -13.67
CA VAL A 85 0.52 -1.38 -14.82
C VAL A 85 -0.10 0.01 -14.71
N PRO A 86 -0.34 0.70 -15.86
CA PRO A 86 -0.83 2.08 -15.85
C PRO A 86 -2.32 2.21 -15.55
N SER A 87 -3.07 1.11 -15.68
CA SER A 87 -4.54 1.11 -15.63
C SER A 87 -5.05 1.05 -14.19
N PRO A 88 -5.88 1.98 -13.74
CA PRO A 88 -6.59 1.85 -12.48
C PRO A 88 -7.77 0.88 -12.67
N VAL A 89 -7.73 -0.22 -11.92
CA VAL A 89 -8.73 -1.32 -12.02
C VAL A 89 -9.59 -1.45 -10.75
N TYR A 90 -9.50 -0.48 -9.85
CA TYR A 90 -10.20 -0.57 -8.57
C TYR A 90 -10.83 0.77 -8.17
N TYR A 91 -12.07 0.72 -7.68
CA TYR A 91 -12.80 1.86 -7.13
C TYR A 91 -12.77 1.79 -5.60
N TYR A 92 -12.06 2.69 -4.97
CA TYR A 92 -12.01 2.79 -3.51
C TYR A 92 -13.15 3.70 -3.02
N VAL A 93 -14.23 3.10 -2.55
CA VAL A 93 -15.38 3.81 -2.00
C VAL A 93 -15.16 4.09 -0.51
N ARG A 94 -15.20 5.36 -0.14
CA ARG A 94 -15.09 5.76 1.26
C ARG A 94 -16.45 5.67 1.95
N THR A 95 -16.59 4.74 2.89
CA THR A 95 -17.80 4.58 3.70
C THR A 95 -17.66 5.28 5.05
N LYS A 96 -18.76 5.84 5.55
CA LYS A 96 -18.84 6.29 6.95
C LYS A 96 -18.77 5.05 7.85
N ASN A 97 -18.08 5.13 8.99
CA ASN A 97 -17.92 4.03 9.96
C ASN A 97 -17.04 2.85 9.47
N SER A 98 -16.06 3.09 8.59
CA SER A 98 -15.06 2.09 8.28
C SER A 98 -14.23 1.72 9.52
N ILE A 99 -13.72 0.47 9.58
CA ILE A 99 -12.86 -0.02 10.68
C ILE A 99 -11.69 0.94 10.95
N VAL A 100 -11.11 1.49 9.88
CA VAL A 100 -9.99 2.45 9.96
C VAL A 100 -10.36 3.72 10.72
N SER A 101 -11.63 4.17 10.65
CA SER A 101 -12.09 5.38 11.36
C SER A 101 -12.33 5.16 12.86
N GLN A 102 -12.36 3.90 13.31
CA GLN A 102 -12.69 3.53 14.69
C GLN A 102 -11.47 3.10 15.52
N THR A 103 -10.28 3.02 14.92
CA THR A 103 -9.12 2.42 15.58
C THR A 103 -8.15 3.52 16.06
N TYR A 104 -8.22 3.82 17.36
CA TYR A 104 -7.32 4.75 18.05
C TYR A 104 -6.81 4.15 19.36
N GLY A 105 -5.62 4.57 19.82
CA GLY A 105 -5.10 4.29 21.15
C GLY A 105 -3.83 3.42 21.21
N MET A 106 -3.50 2.91 22.40
CA MET A 106 -2.26 2.16 22.71
C MET A 106 -2.09 0.88 21.88
N THR A 107 -3.19 0.20 21.52
CA THR A 107 -3.16 -0.98 20.66
C THR A 107 -2.62 -0.63 19.28
N THR A 108 -2.98 0.55 18.78
CA THR A 108 -2.50 1.05 17.49
C THR A 108 -0.98 1.29 17.51
N LEU A 109 -0.42 1.78 18.61
CA LEU A 109 1.03 1.99 18.74
C LEU A 109 1.79 0.66 18.67
N LYS A 110 1.33 -0.37 19.38
CA LYS A 110 1.96 -1.71 19.32
C LYS A 110 1.94 -2.30 17.91
N ILE A 111 0.82 -2.18 17.21
CA ILE A 111 0.70 -2.65 15.82
C ILE A 111 1.63 -1.87 14.89
N ARG A 112 1.78 -0.57 15.06
CA ARG A 112 2.70 0.26 14.28
C ARG A 112 4.16 -0.11 14.51
N LEU A 113 4.54 -0.38 15.75
CA LEU A 113 5.88 -0.85 16.05
C LEU A 113 6.15 -2.22 15.41
N ALA A 114 5.18 -3.15 15.47
CA ALA A 114 5.30 -4.44 14.79
C ALA A 114 5.38 -4.28 13.26
N ALA A 115 4.62 -3.36 12.67
CA ALA A 115 4.71 -3.05 11.24
C ALA A 115 6.08 -2.44 10.87
N PHE A 116 6.65 -1.60 11.74
CA PHE A 116 8.00 -1.08 11.55
C PHE A 116 9.05 -2.18 11.64
N ASP A 117 8.95 -3.09 12.60
CA ASP A 117 9.88 -4.21 12.74
C ASP A 117 9.84 -5.10 11.50
N ALA A 118 8.66 -5.42 10.97
CA ALA A 118 8.49 -6.14 9.72
C ALA A 118 9.11 -5.39 8.52
N TYR A 119 8.89 -4.08 8.44
CA TYR A 119 9.45 -3.23 7.40
C TYR A 119 10.98 -3.17 7.47
N LYS A 120 11.54 -2.97 8.65
CA LYS A 120 12.98 -2.98 8.89
C LYS A 120 13.58 -4.33 8.50
N GLN A 121 12.98 -5.44 8.95
CA GLN A 121 13.45 -6.78 8.64
C GLN A 121 13.41 -7.05 7.12
N PHE A 122 12.37 -6.63 6.42
CA PHE A 122 12.30 -6.71 4.97
C PHE A 122 13.51 -6.06 4.29
N TYR A 123 13.94 -4.87 4.74
CA TYR A 123 15.13 -4.22 4.15
C TYR A 123 16.44 -4.90 4.52
N MET A 124 16.55 -5.49 5.70
CA MET A 124 17.70 -6.31 6.06
C MET A 124 17.83 -7.56 5.17
N ASP A 125 16.69 -8.11 4.72
CA ASP A 125 16.68 -9.27 3.82
C ASP A 125 16.93 -8.91 2.35
N VAL A 126 16.50 -7.73 1.92
CA VAL A 126 16.57 -7.30 0.51
C VAL A 126 17.88 -6.60 0.16
N LEU A 127 18.49 -5.93 1.11
CA LEU A 127 19.73 -5.18 0.94
C LEU A 127 20.91 -5.95 1.55
N ASP A 128 22.08 -5.86 0.91
CA ASP A 128 23.30 -6.25 1.57
C ASP A 128 23.61 -5.30 2.75
N GLU A 129 24.46 -5.74 3.69
CA GLU A 129 24.79 -4.99 4.91
C GLU A 129 25.24 -3.55 4.61
N LYS A 130 26.10 -3.36 3.61
CA LYS A 130 26.64 -2.03 3.25
C LYS A 130 25.53 -1.12 2.70
N ALA A 131 24.61 -1.65 1.88
CA ALA A 131 23.48 -0.92 1.35
C ALA A 131 22.47 -0.61 2.45
N TYR A 132 22.20 -1.57 3.35
CA TYR A 132 21.32 -1.34 4.50
C TYR A 132 21.85 -0.23 5.41
N GLN A 133 23.15 -0.23 5.76
CA GLN A 133 23.71 0.82 6.60
C GLN A 133 23.56 2.22 5.98
N LYS A 134 23.74 2.33 4.65
CA LYS A 134 23.49 3.59 3.93
C LYS A 134 22.03 4.01 3.93
N ALA A 135 21.11 3.05 3.87
CA ALA A 135 19.68 3.28 3.81
C ALA A 135 19.02 3.42 5.20
N ARG A 136 19.71 3.06 6.28
CA ARG A 136 19.15 2.92 7.63
C ARG A 136 18.29 4.10 8.08
N LEU A 137 18.76 5.32 7.90
CA LEU A 137 17.99 6.51 8.28
C LEU A 137 16.69 6.65 7.49
N LYS A 138 16.67 6.26 6.19
CA LYS A 138 15.46 6.25 5.38
C LYS A 138 14.48 5.17 5.84
N VAL A 139 14.98 3.99 6.23
CA VAL A 139 14.15 2.92 6.80
C VAL A 139 13.52 3.39 8.12
N TYR A 140 14.28 4.05 8.99
CA TYR A 140 13.78 4.56 10.27
C TYR A 140 12.82 5.74 10.12
N ARG A 141 12.87 6.46 9.00
CA ARG A 141 11.89 7.51 8.68
C ARG A 141 10.45 6.98 8.67
N PHE A 142 10.24 5.69 8.36
CA PHE A 142 8.93 5.05 8.45
C PHE A 142 8.27 5.26 9.82
N LEU A 143 9.02 5.16 10.92
CA LEU A 143 8.48 5.41 12.27
C LEU A 143 7.96 6.83 12.42
N VAL A 144 8.69 7.82 11.88
CA VAL A 144 8.29 9.22 11.95
C VAL A 144 7.03 9.44 11.11
N ASP A 145 7.02 8.93 9.87
CA ASP A 145 5.89 9.09 8.97
C ASP A 145 4.62 8.41 9.52
N VAL A 146 4.76 7.22 10.11
CA VAL A 146 3.64 6.49 10.73
C VAL A 146 3.19 7.13 12.05
N ALA A 147 4.10 7.69 12.85
CA ALA A 147 3.76 8.37 14.09
C ALA A 147 3.02 9.70 13.83
N MET A 148 3.46 10.43 12.79
CA MET A 148 2.87 11.72 12.41
C MET A 148 1.48 11.59 11.77
N ASP A 149 1.22 10.50 11.03
CA ASP A 149 -0.03 10.33 10.29
C ASP A 149 -1.15 9.67 11.09
N GLY A 150 -0.89 9.28 12.32
CA GLY A 150 -1.90 8.67 13.20
C GLY A 150 -2.49 7.34 12.72
N VAL A 151 -2.43 7.02 11.46
CA VAL A 151 -2.74 5.76 10.74
C VAL A 151 -2.17 5.95 9.34
N VAL A 152 -1.85 4.89 8.60
CA VAL A 152 -1.58 4.95 7.16
C VAL A 152 -2.89 5.34 6.45
N LEU A 153 -3.38 6.54 6.69
CA LEU A 153 -4.49 7.12 5.93
C LEU A 153 -3.93 7.72 4.66
N PRO A 154 -4.61 7.53 3.52
CA PRO A 154 -4.15 8.08 2.26
C PRO A 154 -4.21 9.61 2.30
N LYS A 155 -3.07 10.27 2.52
CA LYS A 155 -2.93 11.66 2.12
C LYS A 155 -2.96 11.73 0.60
N PRO A 156 -3.66 12.69 0.00
CA PRO A 156 -3.51 12.95 -1.41
C PRO A 156 -2.04 13.28 -1.69
N ALA A 157 -1.43 12.61 -2.68
CA ALA A 157 -0.08 12.94 -3.09
C ALA A 157 -0.02 14.41 -3.54
N PRO A 158 1.08 15.15 -3.23
CA PRO A 158 1.28 16.49 -3.79
C PRO A 158 1.18 16.41 -5.31
N GLY A 159 0.33 17.24 -5.92
CA GLY A 159 0.12 17.24 -7.37
C GLY A 159 -1.07 16.41 -7.87
N THR A 160 -1.91 15.88 -7.00
CA THR A 160 -3.17 15.23 -7.41
C THR A 160 -4.09 16.26 -8.04
N ARG A 161 -4.29 16.21 -9.36
CA ARG A 161 -5.38 16.95 -10.01
C ARG A 161 -6.69 16.27 -9.64
N SER A 162 -7.59 16.99 -8.99
CA SER A 162 -9.00 16.62 -8.90
C SER A 162 -9.60 16.74 -10.29
N LEU A 163 -9.99 15.62 -10.88
CA LEU A 163 -10.78 15.65 -12.11
C LEU A 163 -12.16 16.19 -11.75
N LYS A 164 -12.63 17.23 -12.44
CA LYS A 164 -14.00 17.72 -12.30
C LYS A 164 -14.95 16.68 -12.92
N ALA A 165 -16.20 16.70 -12.46
CA ALA A 165 -17.26 15.76 -12.89
C ALA A 165 -17.50 15.68 -14.42
N ALA A 166 -16.96 16.63 -15.21
CA ALA A 166 -17.00 16.64 -16.66
C ALA A 166 -16.14 15.55 -17.33
N ASP A 167 -15.19 14.96 -16.61
CA ASP A 167 -14.31 13.91 -17.14
C ASP A 167 -14.76 12.49 -16.69
N SER A 168 -15.96 12.35 -16.18
CA SER A 168 -16.55 11.04 -15.87
C SER A 168 -16.80 10.29 -17.18
N PRO A 169 -16.39 9.03 -17.32
CA PRO A 169 -16.89 8.20 -18.40
C PRO A 169 -18.42 8.17 -18.28
N GLU A 170 -19.09 8.26 -19.43
CA GLU A 170 -20.55 8.17 -19.57
C GLU A 170 -21.10 7.09 -18.67
N THR A 171 -22.23 7.39 -18.05
CA THR A 171 -23.00 6.48 -17.20
C THR A 171 -23.04 5.09 -17.81
N LEU A 172 -22.38 4.12 -17.14
CA LEU A 172 -22.64 2.72 -17.39
C LEU A 172 -24.11 2.51 -16.98
N ASP A 173 -24.96 2.25 -17.96
CA ASP A 173 -26.34 1.84 -17.74
C ASP A 173 -26.38 0.65 -16.79
N ASP A 174 -27.25 0.74 -15.79
CA ASP A 174 -27.56 -0.31 -14.80
C ASP A 174 -28.28 -1.50 -15.47
N ASP A 175 -27.59 -2.23 -16.36
CA ASP A 175 -28.06 -3.51 -16.88
C ASP A 175 -27.15 -4.65 -16.34
N TRP A 176 -27.31 -4.95 -15.05
CA TRP A 176 -26.87 -6.20 -14.45
C TRP A 176 -28.08 -7.02 -13.99
N ASP A 177 -28.93 -7.41 -14.93
CA ASP A 177 -29.81 -8.57 -14.78
C ASP A 177 -29.08 -9.81 -15.27
N LEU A 178 -28.46 -10.57 -14.32
CA LEU A 178 -28.29 -12.04 -14.38
C LEU A 178 -28.01 -12.57 -12.97
#